data_3a26b26149044b2c17231374bdf724bc
#
_entry.id   3a26b26149044b2c17231374bdf724bc
#
_cell.length_a   1.000
_cell.length_b   1.000
_cell.length_c   1.000
_cell.angle_alpha   90.00
_cell.angle_beta   90.00
_cell.angle_gamma   90.00
#
_symmetry.space_group_name_H-M   'P 1'
#
loop_
_entity.id
_entity.type
_entity.pdbx_description
1 polymer ?
#
loop_
_entity_poly.entity_id
_entity_poly.type
_entity_poly.pdbx_seq_one_letter_code
_entity_poly.pdbx_strand_id
1 'polypeptide(L)'
;MIVRNIKLREIYSHNLLPTVEIELETSKGKVKASAPIGTSTGFYEAKYLPLSEVKKRFLEIKKELEFKEFKDISEIDNLLIELDGTKNFSHIGANLSIAISYAFAKVFALNENLEVYEYVSQFFKFEPKIPLPVCNVIGGGKHFGGTDFQEFLLIGSFEKSFKENFEKIRKAYYKIAEILSKKDRFFSFGRNIAVSYTH
;
A
#
# COMPACT_ATOMS: atom_id res chain seq x y z
N MET A 1 1.88 -17.17 17.94
CA MET A 1 3.12 -17.10 17.12
C MET A 1 4.12 -16.19 17.82
N ILE A 2 5.42 -16.57 17.84
CA ILE A 2 6.47 -15.78 18.52
C ILE A 2 7.39 -15.13 17.49
N VAL A 3 7.56 -13.83 17.57
CA VAL A 3 8.54 -13.07 16.79
C VAL A 3 9.93 -13.21 17.45
N ARG A 4 10.91 -13.71 16.70
CA ARG A 4 12.28 -13.91 17.17
C ARG A 4 13.14 -12.67 16.97
N ASN A 5 12.88 -11.93 15.90
CA ASN A 5 13.64 -10.74 15.55
C ASN A 5 12.77 -9.84 14.66
N ILE A 6 12.86 -8.55 14.89
CA ILE A 6 12.27 -7.52 14.05
C ILE A 6 13.31 -6.46 13.71
N LYS A 7 13.42 -6.12 12.43
CA LYS A 7 14.36 -5.11 11.94
C LYS A 7 13.63 -4.07 11.11
N LEU A 8 14.01 -2.83 11.31
CA LEU A 8 13.61 -1.72 10.44
C LEU A 8 14.73 -1.41 9.47
N ARG A 9 14.38 -1.27 8.20
CA ARG A 9 15.29 -0.82 7.14
C ARG A 9 14.76 0.45 6.51
N GLU A 10 15.66 1.33 6.14
CA GLU A 10 15.38 2.44 5.26
C GLU A 10 15.37 1.95 3.83
N ILE A 11 14.32 2.28 3.09
CA ILE A 11 14.20 2.04 1.65
C ILE A 11 13.69 3.30 0.97
N TYR A 12 13.72 3.33 -0.35
CA TYR A 12 13.24 4.47 -1.13
C TYR A 12 12.01 4.08 -1.95
N SER A 13 11.04 4.98 -1.97
CA SER A 13 9.86 4.88 -2.84
C SER A 13 10.22 5.11 -4.31
N HIS A 14 9.26 4.92 -5.22
CA HIS A 14 9.42 5.24 -6.64
C HIS A 14 9.76 6.73 -6.92
N ASN A 15 9.44 7.63 -5.99
CA ASN A 15 9.78 9.06 -6.05
C ASN A 15 11.09 9.39 -5.30
N LEU A 16 11.90 8.40 -4.97
CA LEU A 16 13.14 8.54 -4.20
C LEU A 16 12.94 9.16 -2.80
N LEU A 17 11.73 9.12 -2.28
CA LEU A 17 11.44 9.53 -0.91
C LEU A 17 11.74 8.38 0.05
N PRO A 18 12.42 8.64 1.18
CA PRO A 18 12.75 7.62 2.15
C PRO A 18 11.49 7.10 2.86
N THR A 19 11.36 5.79 2.94
CA THR A 19 10.33 5.10 3.71
C THR A 19 10.92 3.90 4.45
N VAL A 20 10.08 3.08 5.06
CA VAL A 20 10.51 1.98 5.91
C VAL A 20 10.06 0.63 5.37
N GLU A 21 10.92 -0.36 5.55
CA GLU A 21 10.64 -1.78 5.42
C GLU A 21 10.84 -2.44 6.78
N ILE A 22 9.88 -3.24 7.20
CA ILE A 22 9.99 -4.13 8.37
C ILE A 22 10.30 -5.53 7.90
N GLU A 23 11.36 -6.12 8.48
CA GLU A 23 11.68 -7.54 8.36
C GLU A 23 11.35 -8.23 9.67
N LEU A 24 10.47 -9.25 9.62
CA LEU A 24 10.13 -10.12 10.74
C LEU A 24 10.73 -11.50 10.54
N GLU A 25 11.25 -12.07 11.62
CA GLU A 25 11.78 -13.42 11.67
C GLU A 25 11.06 -14.24 12.75
N THR A 26 10.59 -15.43 12.35
CA THR A 26 9.94 -16.41 13.22
C THR A 26 10.57 -17.79 13.04
N SER A 27 10.06 -18.80 13.74
CA SER A 27 10.49 -20.20 13.53
C SER A 27 10.16 -20.72 12.14
N LYS A 28 9.17 -20.17 11.43
CA LYS A 28 8.72 -20.60 10.11
C LYS A 28 9.44 -19.90 8.95
N GLY A 29 10.14 -18.80 9.23
CA GLY A 29 10.89 -18.06 8.21
C GLY A 29 10.89 -16.56 8.43
N LYS A 30 11.27 -15.84 7.37
CA LYS A 30 11.36 -14.39 7.35
C LYS A 30 10.39 -13.79 6.34
N VAL A 31 9.81 -12.66 6.70
CA VAL A 31 8.97 -11.87 5.80
C VAL A 31 9.41 -10.42 5.81
N LYS A 32 9.01 -9.69 4.79
CA LYS A 32 9.25 -8.25 4.66
C LYS A 32 7.98 -7.55 4.24
N ALA A 33 7.76 -6.37 4.79
CA ALA A 33 6.71 -5.46 4.35
C ALA A 33 7.17 -4.02 4.46
N SER A 34 6.74 -3.18 3.53
CA SER A 34 7.11 -1.78 3.47
C SER A 34 5.87 -0.88 3.43
N ALA A 35 6.02 0.33 3.93
CA ALA A 35 4.99 1.34 3.82
C ALA A 35 5.13 2.09 2.48
N PRO A 36 4.05 2.22 1.68
CA PRO A 36 4.04 3.07 0.50
C PRO A 36 4.04 4.55 0.91
N ILE A 37 4.52 5.43 0.03
CA ILE A 37 4.40 6.89 0.18
C ILE A 37 3.51 7.42 -0.93
N GLY A 38 2.44 8.15 -0.57
CA GLY A 38 1.61 8.88 -1.51
C GLY A 38 2.28 10.17 -2.01
N THR A 39 1.80 10.70 -3.13
CA THR A 39 2.25 11.99 -3.68
C THR A 39 1.56 13.20 -3.04
N SER A 40 0.41 12.98 -2.45
CA SER A 40 -0.37 13.99 -1.73
C SER A 40 -0.93 13.40 -0.45
N THR A 41 -1.27 14.25 0.51
CA THR A 41 -1.84 13.84 1.79
C THR A 41 -3.24 14.45 1.93
N GLY A 42 -4.25 13.62 2.15
CA GLY A 42 -5.60 14.05 2.44
C GLY A 42 -5.77 14.50 3.89
N PHE A 43 -6.80 15.28 4.14
CA PHE A 43 -7.07 15.83 5.47
C PHE A 43 -7.31 14.75 6.55
N TYR A 44 -7.90 13.62 6.16
CA TYR A 44 -8.23 12.51 7.06
C TYR A 44 -7.17 11.39 7.07
N GLU A 45 -6.09 11.54 6.32
CA GLU A 45 -5.03 10.54 6.32
C GLU A 45 -4.28 10.51 7.64
N ALA A 46 -3.86 9.30 8.02
CA ALA A 46 -2.95 9.11 9.15
C ALA A 46 -1.58 9.73 8.87
N LYS A 47 -0.91 10.18 9.91
CA LYS A 47 0.30 10.98 9.80
C LYS A 47 1.54 10.14 9.52
N TYR A 48 2.25 10.46 8.46
CA TYR A 48 3.60 9.97 8.20
C TYR A 48 4.60 10.74 9.04
N LEU A 49 5.48 10.03 9.72
CA LEU A 49 6.57 10.65 10.46
C LEU A 49 7.87 10.68 9.66
N PRO A 50 8.74 11.68 9.88
CA PRO A 50 10.09 11.68 9.36
C PRO A 50 10.86 10.42 9.79
N LEU A 51 11.74 9.92 8.93
CA LEU A 51 12.48 8.68 9.17
C LEU A 51 13.27 8.68 10.49
N SER A 52 13.84 9.83 10.88
CA SER A 52 14.54 9.98 12.14
C SER A 52 13.68 9.74 13.38
N GLU A 53 12.42 10.15 13.33
CA GLU A 53 11.44 9.90 14.38
C GLU A 53 10.97 8.46 14.37
N VAL A 54 10.64 7.93 13.19
CA VAL A 54 10.26 6.52 13.03
C VAL A 54 11.32 5.57 13.61
N LYS A 55 12.60 5.83 13.37
CA LYS A 55 13.68 5.01 13.92
C LYS A 55 13.69 5.03 15.47
N LYS A 56 13.38 6.15 16.09
CA LYS A 56 13.26 6.25 17.55
C LYS A 56 12.07 5.46 18.08
N ARG A 57 10.88 5.68 17.48
CA ARG A 57 9.65 4.97 17.86
C ARG A 57 9.74 3.47 17.63
N PHE A 58 10.41 3.06 16.56
CA PHE A 58 10.65 1.65 16.30
C PHE A 58 11.41 0.95 17.47
N LEU A 59 12.39 1.60 18.09
CA LEU A 59 13.12 1.01 19.22
C LEU A 59 12.23 0.80 20.45
N GLU A 60 11.22 1.63 20.65
CA GLU A 60 10.22 1.48 21.70
C GLU A 60 9.29 0.30 21.39
N ILE A 61 8.70 0.30 20.19
CA ILE A 61 7.76 -0.72 19.72
C ILE A 61 8.42 -2.10 19.62
N LYS A 62 9.68 -2.16 19.20
CA LYS A 62 10.43 -3.41 19.09
C LYS A 62 10.41 -4.21 20.39
N LYS A 63 10.56 -3.57 21.54
CA LYS A 63 10.53 -4.22 22.86
C LYS A 63 9.17 -4.84 23.18
N GLU A 64 8.11 -4.27 22.62
CA GLU A 64 6.75 -4.76 22.79
C GLU A 64 6.41 -5.91 21.83
N LEU A 65 7.21 -6.12 20.78
CA LEU A 65 6.95 -7.13 19.75
C LEU A 65 7.89 -8.34 19.85
N GLU A 66 9.18 -8.16 20.16
CA GLU A 66 10.14 -9.27 20.20
C GLU A 66 9.88 -10.21 21.38
N PHE A 67 9.99 -11.52 21.10
CA PHE A 67 9.83 -12.60 22.06
C PHE A 67 8.43 -12.69 22.72
N LYS A 68 7.46 -11.91 22.24
CA LYS A 68 6.06 -12.03 22.64
C LYS A 68 5.29 -12.95 21.71
N GLU A 69 4.28 -13.57 22.25
CA GLU A 69 3.35 -14.41 21.50
C GLU A 69 2.12 -13.61 21.09
N PHE A 70 1.76 -13.73 19.82
CA PHE A 70 0.55 -13.13 19.25
C PHE A 70 -0.29 -14.21 18.58
N LYS A 71 -1.61 -14.10 18.72
CA LYS A 71 -2.59 -15.06 18.19
C LYS A 71 -2.98 -14.73 16.77
N ASP A 72 -3.26 -13.48 16.49
CA ASP A 72 -3.75 -12.99 15.21
C ASP A 72 -3.34 -11.53 14.95
N ILE A 73 -3.72 -11.02 13.77
CA ILE A 73 -3.38 -9.67 13.36
C ILE A 73 -4.09 -8.59 14.19
N SER A 74 -5.27 -8.87 14.74
CA SER A 74 -5.99 -7.86 15.53
C SER A 74 -5.30 -7.54 16.84
N GLU A 75 -4.59 -8.49 17.45
CA GLU A 75 -3.76 -8.21 18.63
C GLU A 75 -2.64 -7.22 18.31
N ILE A 76 -2.04 -7.33 17.14
CA ILE A 76 -0.99 -6.41 16.68
C ILE A 76 -1.57 -5.03 16.39
N ASP A 77 -2.65 -4.96 15.63
CA ASP A 77 -3.25 -3.69 15.24
C ASP A 77 -3.77 -2.93 16.47
N ASN A 78 -4.38 -3.63 17.42
CA ASN A 78 -4.80 -3.04 18.70
C ASN A 78 -3.60 -2.53 19.52
N LEU A 79 -2.53 -3.32 19.60
CA LEU A 79 -1.30 -2.89 20.27
C LEU A 79 -0.71 -1.62 19.63
N LEU A 80 -0.66 -1.54 18.31
CA LEU A 80 -0.17 -0.35 17.60
C LEU A 80 -1.06 0.88 17.84
N ILE A 81 -2.37 0.69 17.88
CA ILE A 81 -3.34 1.76 18.19
C ILE A 81 -3.13 2.24 19.64
N GLU A 82 -2.97 1.31 20.57
CA GLU A 82 -2.74 1.63 21.99
C GLU A 82 -1.42 2.36 22.20
N LEU A 83 -0.33 1.89 21.58
CA LEU A 83 0.99 2.53 21.66
C LEU A 83 1.02 3.91 20.98
N ASP A 84 0.24 4.11 19.92
CA ASP A 84 0.10 5.43 19.31
C ASP A 84 -0.70 6.39 20.18
N GLY A 85 -1.84 5.98 20.71
CA GLY A 85 -2.72 6.76 21.59
C GLY A 85 -3.33 8.00 20.96
N THR A 86 -3.15 8.23 19.65
CA THR A 86 -3.67 9.38 18.91
C THR A 86 -4.71 8.96 17.86
N LYS A 87 -5.50 9.93 17.38
CA LYS A 87 -6.56 9.63 16.39
C LYS A 87 -6.02 9.38 14.97
N ASN A 88 -4.78 9.75 14.69
CA ASN A 88 -4.24 9.81 13.32
C ASN A 88 -2.81 9.26 13.20
N PHE A 89 -2.38 8.41 14.12
CA PHE A 89 -1.04 7.84 14.16
C PHE A 89 0.09 8.89 14.19
N SER A 90 -0.13 10.01 14.88
CA SER A 90 0.86 11.08 14.97
C SER A 90 2.00 10.80 15.97
N HIS A 91 1.90 9.75 16.79
CA HIS A 91 2.95 9.39 17.75
C HIS A 91 3.93 8.37 17.18
N ILE A 92 3.45 7.25 16.62
CA ILE A 92 4.33 6.22 16.05
C ILE A 92 4.50 6.32 14.52
N GLY A 93 3.57 6.97 13.86
CA GLY A 93 3.59 7.18 12.42
C GLY A 93 2.87 6.11 11.61
N ALA A 94 2.06 6.54 10.65
CA ALA A 94 1.36 5.64 9.74
C ALA A 94 2.31 4.73 8.95
N ASN A 95 3.46 5.25 8.53
CA ASN A 95 4.48 4.48 7.83
C ASN A 95 5.03 3.31 8.66
N LEU A 96 5.24 3.51 9.95
CA LEU A 96 5.71 2.44 10.82
C LEU A 96 4.60 1.45 11.13
N SER A 97 3.40 1.93 11.49
CA SER A 97 2.27 1.06 11.83
C SER A 97 1.82 0.19 10.65
N ILE A 98 1.72 0.74 9.44
CA ILE A 98 1.35 -0.01 8.23
C ILE A 98 2.41 -1.07 7.91
N ALA A 99 3.71 -0.72 7.96
CA ALA A 99 4.77 -1.68 7.66
C ALA A 99 4.79 -2.84 8.66
N ILE A 100 4.57 -2.57 9.96
CA ILE A 100 4.48 -3.60 10.99
C ILE A 100 3.24 -4.47 10.77
N SER A 101 2.05 -3.89 10.65
CA SER A 101 0.79 -4.61 10.44
C SER A 101 0.88 -5.55 9.21
N TYR A 102 1.38 -5.06 8.07
CA TYR A 102 1.57 -5.86 6.87
C TYR A 102 2.59 -6.99 7.05
N ALA A 103 3.69 -6.74 7.78
CA ALA A 103 4.67 -7.78 8.07
C ALA A 103 4.05 -8.89 8.93
N PHE A 104 3.23 -8.53 9.91
CA PHE A 104 2.53 -9.52 10.74
C PHE A 104 1.47 -10.30 9.94
N ALA A 105 0.70 -9.65 9.07
CA ALA A 105 -0.23 -10.35 8.17
C ALA A 105 0.49 -11.41 7.32
N LYS A 106 1.66 -11.07 6.76
CA LYS A 106 2.51 -12.02 6.01
C LYS A 106 3.03 -13.16 6.87
N VAL A 107 3.43 -12.89 8.11
CA VAL A 107 3.95 -13.91 9.02
C VAL A 107 2.84 -14.85 9.48
N PHE A 108 1.64 -14.35 9.78
CA PHE A 108 0.51 -15.19 10.12
C PHE A 108 0.13 -16.09 8.94
N ALA A 109 0.03 -15.55 7.73
CA ALA A 109 -0.20 -16.34 6.53
C ALA A 109 0.87 -17.43 6.33
N LEU A 110 2.16 -17.08 6.46
CA LEU A 110 3.27 -18.06 6.39
C LEU A 110 3.17 -19.14 7.46
N ASN A 111 2.76 -18.78 8.67
CA ASN A 111 2.62 -19.71 9.78
C ASN A 111 1.50 -20.74 9.55
N GLU A 112 0.45 -20.35 8.83
CA GLU A 112 -0.69 -21.18 8.48
C GLU A 112 -0.54 -21.87 7.10
N ASN A 113 0.58 -21.66 6.40
CA ASN A 113 0.84 -22.09 5.02
C ASN A 113 -0.21 -21.59 4.03
N LEU A 114 -0.63 -20.33 4.21
CA LEU A 114 -1.59 -19.63 3.37
C LEU A 114 -0.90 -18.51 2.58
N GLU A 115 -1.50 -18.16 1.45
CA GLU A 115 -1.21 -16.86 0.84
C GLU A 115 -1.83 -15.72 1.69
N VAL A 116 -1.28 -14.52 1.59
CA VAL A 116 -1.73 -13.39 2.42
C VAL A 116 -3.23 -13.10 2.21
N TYR A 117 -3.71 -13.14 0.97
CA TYR A 117 -5.12 -12.91 0.67
C TYR A 117 -6.03 -13.99 1.26
N GLU A 118 -5.57 -15.24 1.33
CA GLU A 118 -6.30 -16.35 1.96
C GLU A 118 -6.42 -16.14 3.47
N TYR A 119 -5.30 -15.84 4.13
CA TYR A 119 -5.31 -15.50 5.56
C TYR A 119 -6.26 -14.35 5.87
N VAL A 120 -6.15 -13.24 5.12
CA VAL A 120 -6.99 -12.06 5.34
C VAL A 120 -8.47 -12.37 5.08
N SER A 121 -8.77 -13.15 4.03
CA SER A 121 -10.16 -13.53 3.72
C SER A 121 -10.78 -14.43 4.78
N GLN A 122 -10.01 -15.37 5.32
CA GLN A 122 -10.47 -16.24 6.42
C GLN A 122 -10.67 -15.45 7.71
N PHE A 123 -9.72 -14.57 8.05
CA PHE A 123 -9.78 -13.75 9.25
C PHE A 123 -10.99 -12.81 9.26
N PHE A 124 -11.25 -12.11 8.15
CA PHE A 124 -12.38 -11.20 8.02
C PHE A 124 -13.66 -11.85 7.49
N LYS A 125 -13.63 -13.15 7.21
CA LYS A 125 -14.79 -13.97 6.77
C LYS A 125 -15.46 -13.46 5.50
N PHE A 126 -14.67 -13.22 4.45
CA PHE A 126 -15.18 -12.89 3.12
C PHE A 126 -14.62 -13.82 2.04
N GLU A 127 -15.33 -13.95 0.94
CA GLU A 127 -14.86 -14.68 -0.24
C GLU A 127 -13.94 -13.79 -1.07
N PRO A 128 -12.65 -14.16 -1.30
CA PRO A 128 -11.75 -13.35 -2.11
C PRO A 128 -12.18 -13.36 -3.58
N LYS A 129 -12.19 -12.17 -4.18
CA LYS A 129 -12.53 -12.00 -5.61
C LYS A 129 -11.51 -11.11 -6.29
N ILE A 130 -11.15 -11.47 -7.52
CA ILE A 130 -10.32 -10.60 -8.35
C ILE A 130 -11.17 -9.39 -8.75
N PRO A 131 -10.74 -8.15 -8.43
CA PRO A 131 -11.51 -6.95 -8.74
C PRO A 131 -11.53 -6.68 -10.25
N LEU A 132 -12.46 -5.85 -10.71
CA LEU A 132 -12.42 -5.31 -12.06
C LEU A 132 -11.17 -4.44 -12.24
N PRO A 133 -10.46 -4.59 -13.37
CA PRO A 133 -9.34 -3.70 -13.65
C PRO A 133 -9.86 -2.30 -13.97
N VAL A 134 -9.21 -1.31 -13.36
CA VAL A 134 -9.42 0.12 -13.64
C VAL A 134 -8.08 0.69 -14.10
N CYS A 135 -8.08 1.41 -15.21
CA CYS A 135 -6.88 1.99 -15.80
C CYS A 135 -7.07 3.48 -16.05
N ASN A 136 -6.20 4.31 -15.50
CA ASN A 136 -6.13 5.71 -15.87
C ASN A 136 -5.46 5.84 -17.24
N VAL A 137 -6.17 6.41 -18.20
CA VAL A 137 -5.73 6.51 -19.60
C VAL A 137 -5.35 7.92 -20.02
N ILE A 138 -5.90 8.94 -19.38
CA ILE A 138 -5.56 10.35 -19.58
C ILE A 138 -5.51 11.02 -18.22
N GLY A 139 -4.38 11.59 -17.87
CA GLY A 139 -4.20 12.41 -16.68
C GLY A 139 -4.31 13.89 -16.99
N GLY A 140 -4.73 14.68 -16.00
CA GLY A 140 -4.84 16.12 -16.11
C GLY A 140 -4.88 16.81 -14.75
N GLY A 141 -5.58 17.93 -14.65
CA GLY A 141 -5.68 18.71 -13.43
C GLY A 141 -4.36 19.34 -13.01
N LYS A 142 -4.17 19.51 -11.72
CA LYS A 142 -3.00 20.22 -11.15
C LYS A 142 -1.64 19.58 -11.43
N HIS A 143 -1.61 18.27 -11.73
CA HIS A 143 -0.35 17.52 -11.83
C HIS A 143 0.27 17.53 -13.23
N PHE A 144 -0.55 17.65 -14.28
CA PHE A 144 -0.07 17.51 -15.66
C PHE A 144 -0.44 18.69 -16.57
N GLY A 145 -1.37 19.54 -16.17
CA GLY A 145 -1.91 20.60 -17.04
C GLY A 145 -2.69 20.04 -18.24
N GLY A 146 -3.21 20.91 -19.09
CA GLY A 146 -3.81 20.53 -20.37
C GLY A 146 -5.28 20.13 -20.35
N THR A 147 -5.85 19.74 -19.22
CA THR A 147 -7.29 19.50 -19.02
C THR A 147 -7.70 19.80 -17.59
N ASP A 148 -8.92 20.29 -17.42
CA ASP A 148 -9.51 20.57 -16.10
C ASP A 148 -9.92 19.28 -15.37
N PHE A 149 -10.06 18.16 -16.07
CA PHE A 149 -10.36 16.87 -15.49
C PHE A 149 -9.09 16.19 -15.02
N GLN A 150 -9.11 15.68 -13.79
CA GLN A 150 -7.96 15.04 -13.17
C GLN A 150 -7.61 13.70 -13.82
N GLU A 151 -8.62 12.89 -14.14
CA GLU A 151 -8.44 11.52 -14.63
C GLU A 151 -9.57 11.10 -15.58
N PHE A 152 -9.20 10.34 -16.60
CA PHE A 152 -10.11 9.57 -17.42
C PHE A 152 -9.81 8.10 -17.25
N LEU A 153 -10.77 7.36 -16.70
CA LEU A 153 -10.60 5.97 -16.31
C LEU A 153 -11.35 5.04 -17.25
N LEU A 154 -10.67 3.95 -17.65
CA LEU A 154 -11.33 2.80 -18.26
C LEU A 154 -11.57 1.74 -17.18
N ILE A 155 -12.77 1.21 -17.13
CA ILE A 155 -13.17 0.14 -16.21
C ILE A 155 -13.62 -1.09 -16.99
N GLY A 156 -13.35 -2.26 -16.43
CA GLY A 156 -13.81 -3.53 -16.98
C GLY A 156 -15.33 -3.74 -16.84
N SER A 157 -15.86 -4.73 -17.57
CA SER A 157 -17.25 -5.18 -17.46
C SER A 157 -17.37 -6.37 -16.50
N PHE A 158 -18.40 -6.39 -15.66
CA PHE A 158 -18.71 -7.51 -14.75
C PHE A 158 -19.02 -8.83 -15.47
N GLU A 159 -19.43 -8.77 -16.74
CA GLU A 159 -19.77 -9.94 -17.54
C GLU A 159 -18.56 -10.67 -18.12
N LYS A 160 -17.34 -10.12 -17.96
CA LYS A 160 -16.10 -10.63 -18.53
C LYS A 160 -15.10 -11.03 -17.48
N SER A 161 -14.25 -11.98 -17.81
CA SER A 161 -13.11 -12.35 -16.96
C SER A 161 -12.12 -11.18 -16.80
N PHE A 162 -11.31 -11.22 -15.74
CA PHE A 162 -10.23 -10.24 -15.55
C PHE A 162 -9.32 -10.16 -16.77
N LYS A 163 -8.91 -11.32 -17.33
CA LYS A 163 -8.04 -11.39 -18.51
C LYS A 163 -8.63 -10.70 -19.72
N GLU A 164 -9.90 -10.96 -20.04
CA GLU A 164 -10.59 -10.33 -21.17
C GLU A 164 -10.71 -8.81 -20.99
N ASN A 165 -11.05 -8.37 -19.77
CA ASN A 165 -11.13 -6.96 -19.43
C ASN A 165 -9.76 -6.28 -19.54
N PHE A 166 -8.72 -6.89 -18.97
CA PHE A 166 -7.36 -6.38 -19.03
C PHE A 166 -6.86 -6.21 -20.47
N GLU A 167 -7.08 -7.22 -21.33
CA GLU A 167 -6.71 -7.15 -22.75
C GLU A 167 -7.46 -6.05 -23.53
N LYS A 168 -8.72 -5.83 -23.23
CA LYS A 168 -9.50 -4.74 -23.84
C LYS A 168 -8.98 -3.38 -23.39
N ILE A 169 -8.78 -3.21 -22.09
CA ILE A 169 -8.25 -1.96 -21.52
C ILE A 169 -6.87 -1.68 -22.09
N ARG A 170 -5.99 -2.67 -22.16
CA ARG A 170 -4.65 -2.55 -22.73
C ARG A 170 -4.70 -2.08 -24.19
N LYS A 171 -5.54 -2.68 -25.02
CA LYS A 171 -5.72 -2.27 -26.42
C LYS A 171 -6.25 -0.83 -26.53
N ALA A 172 -7.24 -0.48 -25.72
CA ALA A 172 -7.78 0.87 -25.68
C ALA A 172 -6.75 1.90 -25.21
N TYR A 173 -5.97 1.58 -24.18
CA TYR A 173 -4.88 2.43 -23.68
C TYR A 173 -3.89 2.80 -24.79
N TYR A 174 -3.38 1.83 -25.52
CA TYR A 174 -2.44 2.08 -26.62
C TYR A 174 -3.10 2.83 -27.79
N LYS A 175 -4.38 2.57 -28.06
CA LYS A 175 -5.09 3.31 -29.11
C LYS A 175 -5.32 4.77 -28.75
N ILE A 176 -5.65 5.06 -27.49
CA ILE A 176 -5.77 6.44 -26.98
C ILE A 176 -4.41 7.13 -27.08
N ALA A 177 -3.34 6.48 -26.66
CA ALA A 177 -1.99 7.03 -26.74
C ALA A 177 -1.59 7.35 -28.21
N GLU A 178 -1.90 6.49 -29.17
CA GLU A 178 -1.69 6.74 -30.60
C GLU A 178 -2.48 7.97 -31.10
N ILE A 179 -3.71 8.11 -30.68
CA ILE A 179 -4.55 9.26 -31.06
C ILE A 179 -4.00 10.56 -30.47
N LEU A 180 -3.64 10.55 -29.20
CA LEU A 180 -3.10 11.72 -28.50
C LEU A 180 -1.75 12.16 -29.06
N SER A 181 -0.86 11.24 -29.36
CA SER A 181 0.45 11.56 -29.97
C SER A 181 0.34 12.22 -31.36
N LYS A 182 -0.75 11.99 -32.09
CA LYS A 182 -1.02 12.66 -33.36
C LYS A 182 -1.58 14.08 -33.18
N LYS A 183 -2.23 14.33 -32.03
CA LYS A 183 -2.84 15.65 -31.72
C LYS A 183 -1.87 16.55 -30.99
N ASP A 184 -1.05 15.99 -30.12
CA ASP A 184 -0.06 16.71 -29.33
C ASP A 184 1.34 16.18 -29.65
N ARG A 185 2.16 17.03 -30.24
CA ARG A 185 3.54 16.72 -30.64
C ARG A 185 4.48 16.46 -29.47
N PHE A 186 4.11 16.92 -28.27
CA PHE A 186 4.86 16.76 -27.02
C PHE A 186 4.25 15.73 -26.07
N PHE A 187 3.24 14.99 -26.52
CA PHE A 187 2.63 13.93 -25.72
C PHE A 187 3.64 12.82 -25.42
N SER A 188 4.08 12.74 -24.18
CA SER A 188 5.15 11.86 -23.70
C SER A 188 4.65 10.60 -23.00
N PHE A 189 3.45 10.08 -23.29
CA PHE A 189 2.85 8.95 -22.56
C PHE A 189 2.85 9.19 -21.04
N GLY A 190 2.50 10.38 -20.60
CA GLY A 190 2.52 10.80 -19.21
C GLY A 190 1.80 9.80 -18.30
N ARG A 191 2.55 9.19 -17.38
CA ARG A 191 1.98 8.33 -16.34
C ARG A 191 1.32 9.24 -15.33
N ASN A 192 0.02 9.08 -15.16
CA ASN A 192 -0.70 9.78 -14.12
C ASN A 192 -0.51 9.08 -12.78
N ILE A 193 -0.33 9.88 -11.74
CA ILE A 193 -0.24 9.39 -10.37
C ILE A 193 -1.60 9.64 -9.73
N ALA A 194 -2.23 8.59 -9.23
CA ALA A 194 -3.46 8.72 -8.47
C ALA A 194 -3.25 9.61 -7.25
N VAL A 195 -4.15 10.56 -7.04
CA VAL A 195 -4.11 11.50 -5.91
C VAL A 195 -5.14 11.08 -4.88
N SER A 196 -4.89 11.36 -3.61
CA SER A 196 -5.87 11.18 -2.56
C SER A 196 -7.09 12.07 -2.81
N TYR A 197 -8.28 11.47 -2.77
CA TYR A 197 -9.56 12.15 -3.00
C TYR A 197 -10.13 12.85 -1.74
N THR A 198 -9.36 12.98 -0.69
CA THR A 198 -9.78 13.57 0.60
C THR A 198 -9.31 15.01 0.79
N HIS A 199 -9.24 15.78 -0.29
CA HIS A 199 -8.86 17.20 -0.25
C HIS A 199 -10.01 18.10 0.15
#